data_20edb71cf0541c6a729185fc96231bf9
#
_entry.id   20edb71cf0541c6a729185fc96231bf9
#
_cell.length_a   1.000
_cell.length_b   1.000
_cell.length_c   1.000
_cell.angle_alpha   90.00
_cell.angle_beta   90.00
_cell.angle_gamma   90.00
#
_symmetry.space_group_name_H-M   'P 1'
#
loop_
_entity.id
_entity.type
_entity.pdbx_description
1 polymer ?
#
loop_
_entity_poly.entity_id
_entity_poly.type
_entity_poly.pdbx_seq_one_letter_code
_entity_poly.pdbx_strand_id
1 'polypeptide(L)'
;MENLTLKTLNEADLQGKIVLVRVDHNVVKKGKIEDPYRIDSTFATICRIYAKGGRPVLMTHVGRPKDKKTGEITMEEKTSVMPVVKYLEKKLSLRIKVPEFKAEDAFGYKTLCKEVMDPLLGELKSGK
;
A
#
# COMPACT_ATOMS: atom_id res chain seq x y z
N MET A 1 -21.51 -19.42 20.24
CA MET A 1 -20.58 -18.48 19.60
C MET A 1 -19.36 -19.27 19.14
N GLU A 2 -19.16 -19.38 17.85
CA GLU A 2 -17.91 -19.90 17.35
C GLU A 2 -16.79 -18.93 17.74
N ASN A 3 -15.77 -19.43 18.43
CA ASN A 3 -14.57 -18.64 18.72
C ASN A 3 -13.87 -18.33 17.41
N LEU A 4 -14.02 -17.12 16.92
CA LEU A 4 -13.24 -16.59 15.81
C LEU A 4 -11.77 -16.51 16.24
N THR A 5 -11.01 -17.56 15.94
CA THR A 5 -9.57 -17.56 16.15
C THR A 5 -8.91 -16.84 14.98
N LEU A 6 -8.43 -15.63 15.22
CA LEU A 6 -7.64 -14.90 14.22
C LEU A 6 -6.26 -15.54 14.08
N LYS A 7 -5.89 -15.88 12.87
CA LYS A 7 -4.53 -16.35 12.58
C LYS A 7 -3.54 -15.21 12.68
N THR A 8 -2.42 -15.46 13.33
CA THR A 8 -1.29 -14.53 13.30
C THR A 8 -0.54 -14.63 11.97
N LEU A 9 0.27 -13.62 11.66
CA LEU A 9 1.13 -13.62 10.47
C LEU A 9 2.07 -14.83 10.44
N ASN A 10 2.54 -15.27 11.63
CA ASN A 10 3.43 -16.42 11.74
C ASN A 10 2.75 -17.75 11.41
N GLU A 11 1.46 -17.87 11.69
CA GLU A 11 0.67 -19.09 11.44
C GLU A 11 0.14 -19.19 10.01
N ALA A 12 0.10 -18.05 9.29
CA ALA A 12 -0.41 -18.00 7.93
C ALA A 12 0.59 -18.64 6.94
N ASP A 13 0.07 -19.43 6.01
CA ASP A 13 0.83 -19.87 4.84
C ASP A 13 0.80 -18.77 3.78
N LEU A 14 1.96 -18.14 3.54
CA LEU A 14 2.10 -17.03 2.62
C LEU A 14 2.90 -17.37 1.36
N GLN A 15 3.42 -18.59 1.25
CA GLN A 15 4.26 -19.00 0.12
C GLN A 15 3.54 -18.77 -1.22
N GLY A 16 4.13 -17.92 -2.07
CA GLY A 16 3.61 -17.60 -3.40
C GLY A 16 2.33 -16.76 -3.41
N LYS A 17 1.86 -16.30 -2.25
CA LYS A 17 0.61 -15.53 -2.14
C LYS A 17 0.83 -14.03 -2.22
N ILE A 18 -0.12 -13.34 -2.83
CA ILE A 18 -0.23 -11.88 -2.78
C ILE A 18 -0.92 -11.52 -1.46
N VAL A 19 -0.25 -10.72 -0.66
CA VAL A 19 -0.69 -10.36 0.70
C VAL A 19 -1.02 -8.87 0.74
N LEU A 20 -2.31 -8.55 0.91
CA LEU A 20 -2.75 -7.18 1.12
C LEU A 20 -2.43 -6.74 2.55
N VAL A 21 -1.72 -5.63 2.70
CA VAL A 21 -1.32 -5.08 4.00
C VAL A 21 -1.81 -3.66 4.11
N ARG A 22 -2.77 -3.42 4.99
CA ARG A 22 -3.17 -2.06 5.32
C ARG A 22 -2.20 -1.48 6.34
N VAL A 23 -1.59 -0.34 6.00
CA VAL A 23 -0.62 0.35 6.84
C VAL A 23 -1.03 1.80 7.07
N ASP A 24 -0.62 2.38 8.19
CA ASP A 24 -0.79 3.79 8.46
C ASP A 24 0.52 4.54 8.21
N HIS A 25 0.74 4.93 6.97
CA HIS A 25 1.87 5.74 6.54
C HIS A 25 1.46 7.20 6.27
N ASN A 26 0.40 7.68 6.92
CA ASN A 26 -0.08 9.06 6.79
C ASN A 26 0.78 10.03 7.61
N VAL A 27 2.04 10.17 7.21
CA VAL A 27 3.08 10.96 7.90
C VAL A 27 3.74 11.98 6.98
N VAL A 28 3.16 12.22 5.82
CA VAL A 28 3.67 13.19 4.84
C VAL A 28 2.96 14.52 4.98
N LYS A 29 3.72 15.59 5.19
CA LYS A 29 3.23 16.96 5.14
C LYS A 29 4.09 17.79 4.20
N LYS A 30 3.46 18.56 3.33
CA LYS A 30 4.15 19.41 2.34
C LYS A 30 5.22 18.65 1.54
N GLY A 31 4.90 17.39 1.15
CA GLY A 31 5.80 16.54 0.38
C GLY A 31 6.97 15.93 1.17
N LYS A 32 7.02 16.10 2.49
CA LYS A 32 8.09 15.60 3.36
C LYS A 32 7.56 14.67 4.44
N ILE A 33 8.33 13.66 4.79
CA ILE A 33 8.04 12.78 5.93
C ILE A 33 8.35 13.53 7.22
N GLU A 34 7.34 13.73 8.08
CA GLU A 34 7.52 14.37 9.38
C GLU A 34 7.91 13.37 10.46
N ASP A 35 7.29 12.19 10.46
CA ASP A 35 7.52 11.18 11.47
C ASP A 35 7.72 9.81 10.80
N PRO A 36 8.97 9.36 10.63
CA PRO A 36 9.25 8.08 10.01
C PRO A 36 8.88 6.88 10.89
N TYR A 37 8.65 7.06 12.18
CA TYR A 37 8.38 5.97 13.13
C TYR A 37 7.20 5.08 12.70
N ARG A 38 6.12 5.68 12.20
CA ARG A 38 4.96 4.91 11.71
C ARG A 38 5.30 4.03 10.51
N ILE A 39 6.22 4.50 9.65
CA ILE A 39 6.70 3.70 8.52
C ILE A 39 7.63 2.61 9.03
N ASP A 40 8.59 2.96 9.88
CA ASP A 40 9.58 2.03 10.42
C ASP A 40 8.93 0.89 11.21
N SER A 41 7.84 1.17 11.93
CA SER A 41 7.09 0.16 12.68
C SER A 41 6.46 -0.95 11.82
N THR A 42 6.35 -0.74 10.51
CA THR A 42 5.81 -1.74 9.56
C THR A 42 6.89 -2.62 8.93
N PHE A 43 8.18 -2.32 9.14
CA PHE A 43 9.28 -3.06 8.49
C PHE A 43 9.29 -4.52 8.86
N ALA A 44 9.10 -4.85 10.14
CA ALA A 44 9.08 -6.22 10.60
C ALA A 44 7.99 -7.05 9.91
N THR A 45 6.80 -6.48 9.75
CA THR A 45 5.68 -7.12 9.05
C THR A 45 5.99 -7.34 7.57
N ILE A 46 6.50 -6.32 6.89
CA ILE A 46 6.85 -6.41 5.46
C ILE A 46 7.95 -7.45 5.24
N CYS A 47 9.01 -7.40 6.02
CA CYS A 47 10.13 -8.35 5.95
C CYS A 47 9.67 -9.78 6.26
N ARG A 48 8.77 -9.96 7.22
CA ARG A 48 8.22 -11.28 7.56
C ARG A 48 7.40 -11.88 6.42
N ILE A 49 6.61 -11.07 5.73
CA ILE A 49 5.86 -11.51 4.55
C ILE A 49 6.81 -12.00 3.47
N TYR A 50 7.87 -11.23 3.17
CA TYR A 50 8.89 -11.64 2.21
C TYR A 50 9.60 -12.94 2.63
N ALA A 51 10.02 -13.02 3.90
CA ALA A 51 10.71 -14.20 4.43
C ALA A 51 9.85 -15.47 4.33
N LYS A 52 8.54 -15.34 4.38
CA LYS A 52 7.58 -16.43 4.20
C LYS A 52 7.20 -16.69 2.72
N GLY A 53 7.87 -16.04 1.78
CA GLY A 53 7.62 -16.20 0.33
C GLY A 53 6.38 -15.48 -0.18
N GLY A 54 5.79 -14.58 0.60
CA GLY A 54 4.66 -13.74 0.20
C GLY A 54 5.07 -12.54 -0.65
N ARG A 55 4.08 -11.96 -1.32
CA ARG A 55 4.23 -10.74 -2.14
C ARG A 55 3.36 -9.64 -1.52
N PRO A 56 3.92 -8.71 -0.73
CA PRO A 56 3.14 -7.68 -0.07
C PRO A 56 2.64 -6.62 -1.04
N VAL A 57 1.38 -6.25 -0.90
CA VAL A 57 0.76 -5.09 -1.55
C VAL A 57 0.30 -4.15 -0.45
N LEU A 58 0.93 -2.99 -0.34
CA LEU A 58 0.65 -2.04 0.73
C LEU A 58 -0.52 -1.13 0.34
N MET A 59 -1.42 -0.92 1.27
CA MET A 59 -2.53 0.01 1.14
C MET A 59 -2.43 1.09 2.20
N THR A 60 -2.34 2.33 1.77
CA THR A 60 -2.28 3.50 2.65
C THR A 60 -2.90 4.72 1.99
N HIS A 61 -2.98 5.81 2.73
CA HIS A 61 -3.35 7.13 2.22
C HIS A 61 -2.43 8.20 2.82
N VAL A 62 -2.35 9.32 2.14
CA VAL A 62 -1.65 10.52 2.62
C VAL A 62 -2.62 11.69 2.59
N GLY A 63 -2.73 12.39 3.73
CA GLY A 63 -3.63 13.52 3.87
C GLY A 63 -5.11 13.14 3.80
N ARG A 64 -5.92 14.09 3.39
CA ARG A 64 -7.38 13.95 3.25
C ARG A 64 -7.84 14.52 1.92
N PRO A 65 -7.68 13.81 0.82
CA PRO A 65 -8.01 14.32 -0.52
C PRO A 65 -9.52 14.48 -0.76
N LYS A 66 -10.36 13.84 0.07
CA LYS A 66 -11.81 13.89 -0.05
C LYS A 66 -12.38 15.07 0.71
N ASP A 67 -13.13 15.94 0.02
CA ASP A 67 -13.92 16.99 0.66
C ASP A 67 -15.07 16.38 1.47
N LYS A 68 -15.21 16.82 2.72
CA LYS A 68 -16.24 16.28 3.63
C LYS A 68 -17.66 16.67 3.27
N LYS A 69 -17.83 17.83 2.61
CA LYS A 69 -19.15 18.37 2.26
C LYS A 69 -19.63 17.86 0.91
N THR A 70 -18.78 17.92 -0.10
CA THR A 70 -19.13 17.56 -1.49
C THR A 70 -18.86 16.09 -1.81
N GLY A 71 -17.96 15.43 -1.07
CA GLY A 71 -17.48 14.08 -1.36
C GLY A 71 -16.51 13.99 -2.53
N GLU A 72 -16.19 15.11 -3.16
CA GLU A 72 -15.23 15.16 -4.27
C GLU A 72 -13.81 14.87 -3.81
N ILE A 73 -13.04 14.22 -4.67
CA ILE A 73 -11.65 13.86 -4.44
C ILE A 73 -10.75 14.71 -5.32
N THR A 74 -9.83 15.46 -4.70
CA THR A 74 -8.80 16.22 -5.40
C THR A 74 -7.47 15.50 -5.28
N MET A 75 -6.91 15.10 -6.42
CA MET A 75 -5.57 14.48 -6.47
C MET A 75 -4.52 15.59 -6.59
N GLU A 76 -3.73 15.77 -5.55
CA GLU A 76 -2.67 16.77 -5.49
C GLU A 76 -1.33 16.11 -5.13
N GLU A 77 -0.23 16.75 -5.54
CA GLU A 77 1.12 16.29 -5.20
C GLU A 77 1.32 16.14 -3.68
N LYS A 78 0.74 17.06 -2.89
CA LYS A 78 0.81 17.01 -1.42
C LYS A 78 0.14 15.77 -0.79
N THR A 79 -0.73 15.09 -1.52
CA THR A 79 -1.39 13.85 -1.10
C THR A 79 -0.79 12.61 -1.73
N SER A 80 0.33 12.75 -2.44
CA SER A 80 1.06 11.64 -3.06
C SER A 80 1.71 10.73 -2.03
N VAL A 81 1.65 9.42 -2.27
CA VAL A 81 2.38 8.41 -1.48
C VAL A 81 3.86 8.29 -1.85
N MET A 82 4.31 8.97 -2.90
CA MET A 82 5.68 8.84 -3.42
C MET A 82 6.79 9.12 -2.40
N PRO A 83 6.68 10.08 -1.45
CA PRO A 83 7.68 10.24 -0.41
C PRO A 83 7.84 8.99 0.47
N VAL A 84 6.73 8.31 0.79
CA VAL A 84 6.74 7.06 1.55
C VAL A 84 7.37 5.94 0.73
N VAL A 85 7.04 5.83 -0.55
CA VAL A 85 7.62 4.84 -1.47
C VAL A 85 9.14 4.96 -1.51
N LYS A 86 9.66 6.16 -1.77
CA LYS A 86 11.10 6.42 -1.81
C LYS A 86 11.80 6.10 -0.48
N TYR A 87 11.16 6.40 0.62
CA TYR A 87 11.68 6.08 1.96
C TYR A 87 11.79 4.56 2.17
N LEU A 88 10.73 3.82 1.86
CA LEU A 88 10.69 2.36 1.96
C LEU A 88 11.72 1.69 1.04
N GLU A 89 11.82 2.12 -0.21
CA GLU A 89 12.80 1.59 -1.16
C GLU A 89 14.22 1.74 -0.64
N LYS A 90 14.54 2.92 -0.09
CA LYS A 90 15.87 3.20 0.48
C LYS A 90 16.15 2.36 1.72
N LYS A 91 15.18 2.22 2.62
CA LYS A 91 15.37 1.53 3.90
C LYS A 91 15.38 0.01 3.76
N LEU A 92 14.56 -0.52 2.89
CA LEU A 92 14.41 -1.98 2.71
C LEU A 92 15.22 -2.52 1.53
N SER A 93 15.89 -1.66 0.77
CA SER A 93 16.62 -2.04 -0.47
C SER A 93 15.73 -2.83 -1.44
N LEU A 94 14.49 -2.41 -1.56
CA LEU A 94 13.48 -3.01 -2.42
C LEU A 94 13.08 -2.05 -3.53
N ARG A 95 12.53 -2.60 -4.59
CA ARG A 95 11.85 -1.81 -5.62
C ARG A 95 10.34 -1.92 -5.41
N ILE A 96 9.66 -0.77 -5.39
CA ILE A 96 8.21 -0.70 -5.18
C ILE A 96 7.55 -0.15 -6.45
N LYS A 97 6.60 -0.90 -6.99
CA LYS A 97 5.78 -0.44 -8.10
C LYS A 97 4.52 0.24 -7.57
N VAL A 98 4.26 1.43 -8.06
CA VAL A 98 3.05 2.19 -7.74
C VAL A 98 2.17 2.21 -8.98
N PRO A 99 0.99 1.56 -8.94
CA PRO A 99 0.09 1.58 -10.08
C PRO A 99 -0.50 2.98 -10.26
N GLU A 100 -0.55 3.44 -11.51
CA GLU A 100 -1.18 4.70 -11.87
C GLU A 100 -2.57 4.44 -12.43
N PHE A 101 -3.58 4.90 -11.70
CA PHE A 101 -4.97 4.86 -12.13
C PHE A 101 -5.44 6.27 -12.46
N LYS A 102 -6.21 6.40 -13.54
CA LYS A 102 -6.92 7.63 -13.85
C LYS A 102 -8.27 7.62 -13.16
N ALA A 103 -8.58 8.68 -12.42
CA ALA A 103 -9.89 8.83 -11.80
C ALA A 103 -10.98 8.84 -12.89
N GLU A 104 -12.07 8.12 -12.68
CA GLU A 104 -13.20 8.05 -13.61
C GLU A 104 -14.02 9.33 -13.58
N ASP A 105 -14.16 9.92 -12.41
CA ASP A 105 -14.89 11.17 -12.16
C ASP A 105 -14.33 11.89 -10.91
N ALA A 106 -15.02 12.94 -10.48
CA ALA A 106 -14.64 13.71 -9.28
C ALA A 106 -14.69 12.91 -7.96
N PHE A 107 -15.27 11.71 -7.97
CA PHE A 107 -15.39 10.84 -6.80
C PHE A 107 -14.38 9.69 -6.78
N GLY A 108 -13.48 9.63 -7.74
CA GLY A 108 -12.38 8.68 -7.83
C GLY A 108 -12.66 7.47 -8.71
N TYR A 109 -12.38 6.27 -8.20
CA TYR A 109 -12.53 5.02 -8.96
C TYR A 109 -13.70 4.22 -8.44
N LYS A 110 -14.46 3.61 -9.35
CA LYS A 110 -15.48 2.60 -9.01
C LYS A 110 -14.88 1.19 -9.01
N THR A 111 -13.98 0.94 -9.96
CA THR A 111 -13.27 -0.34 -10.11
C THR A 111 -11.81 -0.10 -10.43
N LEU A 112 -10.95 -1.08 -10.11
CA LEU A 112 -9.56 -1.06 -10.54
C LEU A 112 -9.46 -1.49 -12.00
N CYS A 113 -8.84 -0.65 -12.82
CA CYS A 113 -8.66 -0.89 -14.25
C CYS A 113 -7.83 -2.15 -14.50
N LYS A 114 -8.37 -3.09 -15.28
CA LYS A 114 -7.69 -4.36 -15.59
C LYS A 114 -6.39 -4.14 -16.36
N GLU A 115 -6.36 -3.19 -17.27
CA GLU A 115 -5.18 -2.88 -18.08
C GLU A 115 -3.97 -2.48 -17.22
N VAL A 116 -4.22 -1.91 -16.04
CA VAL A 116 -3.17 -1.58 -15.06
C VAL A 116 -2.89 -2.76 -14.13
N MET A 117 -3.94 -3.44 -13.68
CA MET A 117 -3.82 -4.48 -12.66
C MET A 117 -3.25 -5.79 -13.18
N ASP A 118 -3.66 -6.25 -14.35
CA ASP A 118 -3.28 -7.57 -14.86
C ASP A 118 -1.76 -7.72 -15.08
N PRO A 119 -1.03 -6.75 -15.67
CA PRO A 119 0.42 -6.81 -15.75
C PRO A 119 1.11 -6.84 -14.38
N LEU A 120 0.65 -6.02 -13.43
CA LEU A 120 1.21 -5.97 -12.08
C LEU A 120 0.99 -7.28 -11.31
N LEU A 121 -0.18 -7.88 -11.41
CA LEU A 121 -0.48 -9.17 -10.81
C LEU A 121 0.36 -10.29 -11.44
N GLY A 122 0.59 -10.23 -12.75
CA GLY A 122 1.47 -11.15 -13.45
C GLY A 122 2.91 -11.07 -12.94
N GLU A 123 3.44 -9.86 -12.77
CA GLU A 123 4.77 -9.64 -12.22
C GLU A 123 4.89 -10.13 -10.77
N LEU A 124 3.92 -9.82 -9.93
CA LEU A 124 3.87 -10.30 -8.54
C LEU A 124 3.87 -11.83 -8.46
N LYS A 125 3.08 -12.49 -9.31
CA LYS A 125 3.03 -13.97 -9.38
C LYS A 125 4.35 -14.57 -9.85
N SER A 126 5.05 -13.91 -10.77
CA SER A 126 6.36 -14.38 -11.28
C SER A 126 7.52 -14.11 -10.32
N GLY A 127 7.30 -13.37 -9.24
CA GLY A 127 8.32 -13.03 -8.25
C GLY A 127 9.27 -11.90 -8.66
N LYS A 128 8.86 -11.08 -9.63
CA LYS A 128 9.60 -9.89 -10.08
C LYS A 128 9.21 -8.64 -9.30
#